data_aee2eca39df6e13b4c5ba97867b42cb0
#
_entry.id   aee2eca39df6e13b4c5ba97867b42cb0
#
_cell.length_a   1.000
_cell.length_b   1.000
_cell.length_c   1.000
_cell.angle_alpha   90.00
_cell.angle_beta   90.00
_cell.angle_gamma   90.00
#
_symmetry.space_group_name_H-M   'P 1'
#
loop_
_entity.id
_entity.type
_entity.pdbx_description
1 polymer ?
#
loop_
_entity_poly.entity_id
_entity_poly.type
_entity_poly.pdbx_seq_one_letter_code
_entity_poly.pdbx_strand_id
1 'polypeptide(L)'
;EYKKCFLDLCVAALVAITFLKYNSNVVELALFHVKFTLPPVVFAILTVILVWTSVNVTNCSDGVDGLSGTLSIITVMSIYIVDRMKDVNETYSFLILLFPVCILGYLWYNATPSKLMMGDAGSRAMGLFISIAILKSGCPFLFIPLALVLILDGGLGLLKVSLLRFLKIHILKNVRTPLHDHVREVWN
;
A
#
# COMPACT_ATOMS: atom_id res chain seq x y z
N GLU A 1 -2.60 -7.57 -18.75
CA GLU A 1 -2.49 -6.35 -17.94
C GLU A 1 -3.84 -5.66 -17.71
N TYR A 2 -4.64 -5.39 -18.77
CA TYR A 2 -5.96 -4.74 -18.62
C TYR A 2 -6.92 -5.49 -17.70
N LYS A 3 -6.93 -6.82 -17.74
CA LYS A 3 -7.78 -7.65 -16.85
C LYS A 3 -7.36 -7.51 -15.38
N LYS A 4 -6.06 -7.45 -15.10
CA LYS A 4 -5.54 -7.25 -13.74
C LYS A 4 -5.93 -5.86 -13.21
N CYS A 5 -5.71 -4.80 -14.02
CA CYS A 5 -6.08 -3.44 -13.66
C CYS A 5 -7.59 -3.29 -13.40
N PHE A 6 -8.42 -3.94 -14.20
CA PHE A 6 -9.87 -3.94 -14.02
C PHE A 6 -10.28 -4.65 -12.71
N LEU A 7 -9.67 -5.78 -12.39
CA LEU A 7 -9.91 -6.48 -11.13
C LEU A 7 -9.50 -5.64 -9.91
N ASP A 8 -8.33 -5.00 -9.97
CA ASP A 8 -7.89 -4.10 -8.89
C ASP A 8 -8.88 -2.94 -8.68
N LEU A 9 -9.41 -2.38 -9.77
CA LEU A 9 -10.41 -1.33 -9.69
C LEU A 9 -11.73 -1.82 -9.09
N CYS A 10 -12.17 -3.03 -9.45
CA CYS A 10 -13.36 -3.65 -8.86
C CYS A 10 -13.19 -3.88 -7.35
N VAL A 11 -12.03 -4.40 -6.93
CA VAL A 11 -11.72 -4.58 -5.50
C VAL A 11 -11.70 -3.24 -4.78
N ALA A 12 -11.06 -2.22 -5.35
CA ALA A 12 -11.01 -0.88 -4.77
C ALA A 12 -12.43 -0.27 -4.63
N ALA A 13 -13.28 -0.45 -5.63
CA ALA A 13 -14.68 0.01 -5.58
C ALA A 13 -15.48 -0.74 -4.50
N LEU A 14 -15.29 -2.05 -4.36
CA LEU A 14 -15.93 -2.83 -3.29
C LEU A 14 -15.51 -2.35 -1.90
N VAL A 15 -14.23 -2.05 -1.68
CA VAL A 15 -13.73 -1.47 -0.43
C VAL A 15 -14.41 -0.11 -0.18
N ALA A 16 -14.44 0.77 -1.18
CA ALA A 16 -15.07 2.09 -1.04
C ALA A 16 -16.55 2.00 -0.68
N ILE A 17 -17.31 1.12 -1.34
CA ILE A 17 -18.73 0.88 -1.05
C ILE A 17 -18.91 0.33 0.37
N THR A 18 -18.06 -0.62 0.77
CA THR A 18 -18.12 -1.21 2.11
C THR A 18 -17.85 -0.18 3.19
N PHE A 19 -16.83 0.67 2.99
CA PHE A 19 -16.52 1.74 3.95
C PHE A 19 -17.62 2.78 4.02
N LEU A 20 -18.22 3.19 2.91
CA LEU A 20 -19.37 4.11 2.92
C LEU A 20 -20.60 3.54 3.63
N LYS A 21 -20.80 2.23 3.53
CA LYS A 21 -21.99 1.57 4.12
C LYS A 21 -21.85 1.29 5.61
N TYR A 22 -20.67 0.88 6.05
CA TYR A 22 -20.46 0.34 7.41
C TYR A 22 -19.53 1.18 8.29
N ASN A 23 -18.87 2.19 7.74
CA ASN A 23 -17.99 3.08 8.48
C ASN A 23 -18.40 4.55 8.25
N SER A 24 -17.86 5.43 9.08
CA SER A 24 -18.07 6.88 8.88
C SER A 24 -17.11 7.40 7.78
N ASN A 25 -17.59 8.37 7.01
CA ASN A 25 -16.78 9.16 6.08
C ASN A 25 -16.01 10.30 6.78
N VAL A 26 -15.78 10.15 8.08
CA VAL A 26 -14.97 11.06 8.89
C VAL A 26 -13.50 10.70 8.70
N VAL A 27 -12.70 11.67 8.33
CA VAL A 27 -11.26 11.55 8.17
C VAL A 27 -10.57 12.46 9.16
N GLU A 28 -9.54 11.97 9.80
CA GLU A 28 -8.73 12.72 10.74
C GLU A 28 -7.35 13.02 10.12
N LEU A 29 -6.94 14.29 10.21
CA LEU A 29 -5.56 14.70 9.96
C LEU A 29 -4.78 14.53 11.26
N ALA A 30 -4.06 13.41 11.40
CA ALA A 30 -3.39 13.05 12.64
C ALA A 30 -2.40 14.11 13.15
N LEU A 31 -1.71 14.83 12.26
CA LEU A 31 -0.75 15.88 12.61
C LEU A 31 -1.41 17.09 13.27
N PHE A 32 -2.66 17.37 12.96
CA PHE A 32 -3.38 18.57 13.42
C PHE A 32 -4.55 18.23 14.37
N HIS A 33 -4.80 16.94 14.60
CA HIS A 33 -5.96 16.44 15.36
C HIS A 33 -7.31 16.99 14.86
N VAL A 34 -7.40 17.34 13.57
CA VAL A 34 -8.60 17.90 12.95
C VAL A 34 -9.38 16.78 12.30
N LYS A 35 -10.64 16.62 12.72
CA LYS A 35 -11.60 15.69 12.09
C LYS A 35 -12.51 16.47 11.18
N PHE A 36 -12.70 15.99 9.97
CA PHE A 36 -13.64 16.53 9.03
C PHE A 36 -14.39 15.43 8.27
N THR A 37 -15.61 15.75 7.89
CA THR A 37 -16.46 14.81 7.14
C THR A 37 -16.32 15.08 5.66
N LEU A 38 -15.87 14.12 4.90
CA LEU A 38 -15.83 14.24 3.44
C LEU A 38 -17.22 13.95 2.83
N PRO A 39 -17.58 14.64 1.72
CA PRO A 39 -18.73 14.21 0.93
C PRO A 39 -18.56 12.75 0.49
N PRO A 40 -19.63 11.91 0.52
CA PRO A 40 -19.51 10.47 0.25
C PRO A 40 -18.84 10.14 -1.09
N VAL A 41 -19.13 10.94 -2.13
CA VAL A 41 -18.53 10.75 -3.46
C VAL A 41 -17.02 11.02 -3.44
N VAL A 42 -16.58 12.08 -2.77
CA VAL A 42 -15.16 12.43 -2.64
C VAL A 42 -14.43 11.37 -1.84
N PHE A 43 -15.02 10.92 -0.73
CA PHE A 43 -14.47 9.84 0.08
C PHE A 43 -14.32 8.55 -0.74
N ALA A 44 -15.32 8.16 -1.53
CA ALA A 44 -15.27 6.99 -2.40
C ALA A 44 -14.13 7.10 -3.41
N ILE A 45 -14.01 8.22 -4.10
CA ILE A 45 -12.95 8.44 -5.10
C ILE A 45 -11.55 8.33 -4.45
N LEU A 46 -11.34 9.01 -3.32
CA LEU A 46 -10.06 8.96 -2.60
C LEU A 46 -9.74 7.55 -2.09
N THR A 47 -10.76 6.82 -1.60
CA THR A 47 -10.59 5.42 -1.18
C THR A 47 -10.19 4.53 -2.37
N VAL A 48 -10.83 4.67 -3.52
CA VAL A 48 -10.46 3.91 -4.73
C VAL A 48 -9.03 4.20 -5.14
N ILE A 49 -8.63 5.47 -5.15
CA ILE A 49 -7.25 5.88 -5.49
C ILE A 49 -6.26 5.28 -4.49
N LEU A 50 -6.54 5.35 -3.19
CA LEU A 50 -5.66 4.84 -2.14
C LEU A 50 -5.48 3.32 -2.26
N VAL A 51 -6.58 2.57 -2.39
CA VAL A 51 -6.53 1.10 -2.51
C VAL A 51 -5.80 0.69 -3.78
N TRP A 52 -6.16 1.29 -4.90
CA TRP A 52 -5.52 1.00 -6.19
C TRP A 52 -4.01 1.30 -6.15
N THR A 53 -3.63 2.44 -5.58
CA THR A 53 -2.22 2.83 -5.42
C THR A 53 -1.49 1.84 -4.52
N SER A 54 -2.03 1.54 -3.34
CA SER A 54 -1.42 0.62 -2.38
C SER A 54 -1.18 -0.77 -2.98
N VAL A 55 -2.19 -1.34 -3.66
CA VAL A 55 -2.11 -2.65 -4.32
C VAL A 55 -1.01 -2.67 -5.38
N ASN A 56 -0.98 -1.67 -6.26
CA ASN A 56 -0.04 -1.66 -7.38
C ASN A 56 1.38 -1.27 -6.96
N VAL A 57 1.54 -0.36 -6.00
CA VAL A 57 2.86 0.02 -5.45
C VAL A 57 3.51 -1.18 -4.75
N THR A 58 2.77 -1.90 -3.91
CA THR A 58 3.29 -3.08 -3.22
C THR A 58 3.64 -4.19 -4.22
N ASN A 59 2.83 -4.39 -5.25
CA ASN A 59 3.14 -5.34 -6.31
C ASN A 59 4.40 -4.96 -7.11
N CYS A 60 4.60 -3.66 -7.39
CA CYS A 60 5.81 -3.19 -8.08
C CYS A 60 7.08 -3.30 -7.21
N SER A 61 6.96 -3.23 -5.89
CA SER A 61 8.09 -3.39 -4.97
C SER A 61 8.47 -4.86 -4.73
N ASP A 62 7.70 -5.82 -5.24
CA ASP A 62 7.95 -7.26 -5.09
C ASP A 62 8.90 -7.79 -6.19
N GLY A 63 10.06 -7.16 -6.33
CA GLY A 63 11.08 -7.51 -7.33
C GLY A 63 12.40 -8.02 -6.74
N VAL A 64 12.60 -7.89 -5.44
CA VAL A 64 13.82 -8.33 -4.72
C VAL A 64 13.43 -9.16 -3.51
N ASP A 65 14.20 -10.23 -3.27
CA ASP A 65 14.03 -11.15 -2.15
C ASP A 65 13.93 -10.39 -0.81
N GLY A 66 12.84 -10.59 -0.08
CA GLY A 66 12.59 -10.02 1.23
C GLY A 66 12.16 -8.54 1.25
N LEU A 67 12.28 -7.79 0.15
CA LEU A 67 12.05 -6.35 0.14
C LEU A 67 10.58 -5.99 0.42
N SER A 68 9.66 -6.47 -0.40
CA SER A 68 8.23 -6.14 -0.29
C SER A 68 7.63 -6.58 1.03
N GLY A 69 7.99 -7.78 1.50
CA GLY A 69 7.58 -8.30 2.80
C GLY A 69 8.06 -7.44 3.96
N THR A 70 9.34 -7.07 3.96
CA THR A 70 9.93 -6.22 5.02
C THR A 70 9.29 -4.83 5.05
N LEU A 71 9.14 -4.19 3.89
CA LEU A 71 8.51 -2.87 3.79
C LEU A 71 7.03 -2.92 4.23
N SER A 72 6.31 -4.00 3.89
CA SER A 72 4.93 -4.20 4.33
C SER A 72 4.82 -4.37 5.84
N ILE A 73 5.75 -5.12 6.48
CA ILE A 73 5.80 -5.24 7.94
C ILE A 73 6.02 -3.87 8.58
N ILE A 74 7.01 -3.11 8.12
CA ILE A 74 7.31 -1.78 8.67
C ILE A 74 6.09 -0.87 8.56
N THR A 75 5.44 -0.85 7.38
CA THR A 75 4.25 -0.03 7.14
C THR A 75 3.10 -0.43 8.06
N VAL A 76 2.78 -1.72 8.16
CA VAL A 76 1.66 -2.20 8.98
C VAL A 76 1.95 -2.03 10.47
N MET A 77 3.19 -2.24 10.92
CA MET A 77 3.57 -1.96 12.32
C MET A 77 3.46 -0.48 12.65
N SER A 78 3.80 0.41 11.72
CA SER A 78 3.61 1.84 11.90
C SER A 78 2.12 2.22 12.01
N ILE A 79 1.25 1.59 11.20
CA ILE A 79 -0.21 1.75 11.30
C ILE A 79 -0.69 1.24 12.67
N TYR A 80 -0.21 0.08 13.11
CA TYR A 80 -0.55 -0.47 14.43
C TYR A 80 -0.21 0.48 15.58
N ILE A 81 0.97 1.13 15.52
CA ILE A 81 1.37 2.12 16.53
C ILE A 81 0.40 3.31 16.54
N VAL A 82 0.01 3.80 15.36
CA VAL A 82 -1.00 4.88 15.25
C VAL A 82 -2.34 4.46 15.84
N ASP A 83 -2.80 3.24 15.56
CA ASP A 83 -4.06 2.72 16.10
C ASP A 83 -4.02 2.59 17.62
N ARG A 84 -2.88 2.16 18.18
CA ARG A 84 -2.70 2.09 19.66
C ARG A 84 -2.68 3.47 20.30
N MET A 85 -2.10 4.47 19.65
CA MET A 85 -2.13 5.86 20.14
C MET A 85 -3.53 6.49 20.10
N LYS A 86 -4.43 5.96 19.26
CA LYS A 86 -5.80 6.45 19.10
C LYS A 86 -6.85 5.63 19.86
N ASP A 87 -6.44 4.66 20.65
CA ASP A 87 -7.33 3.73 21.35
C ASP A 87 -8.38 3.06 20.44
N VAL A 88 -7.95 2.68 19.24
CA VAL A 88 -8.78 1.91 18.30
C VAL A 88 -9.11 0.55 18.93
N ASN A 89 -10.25 -0.02 18.54
CA ASN A 89 -10.77 -1.29 19.06
C ASN A 89 -9.69 -2.38 19.11
N GLU A 90 -9.52 -3.01 20.29
CA GLU A 90 -8.47 -4.01 20.55
C GLU A 90 -8.51 -5.21 19.60
N THR A 91 -9.70 -5.71 19.27
CA THR A 91 -9.86 -6.83 18.32
C THR A 91 -9.29 -6.47 16.95
N TYR A 92 -9.49 -5.22 16.53
CA TYR A 92 -9.00 -4.76 15.25
C TYR A 92 -7.47 -4.57 15.27
N SER A 93 -6.94 -3.97 16.34
CA SER A 93 -5.49 -3.84 16.53
C SER A 93 -4.79 -5.20 16.55
N PHE A 94 -5.43 -6.23 17.15
CA PHE A 94 -4.91 -7.60 17.11
C PHE A 94 -4.85 -8.16 15.68
N LEU A 95 -5.88 -7.95 14.85
CA LEU A 95 -5.87 -8.39 13.44
C LEU A 95 -4.77 -7.71 12.63
N ILE A 96 -4.52 -6.41 12.88
CA ILE A 96 -3.42 -5.70 12.25
C ILE A 96 -2.08 -6.32 12.64
N LEU A 97 -1.88 -6.67 13.91
CA LEU A 97 -0.64 -7.28 14.40
C LEU A 97 -0.41 -8.68 13.85
N LEU A 98 -1.48 -9.45 13.65
CA LEU A 98 -1.39 -10.82 13.12
C LEU A 98 -0.80 -10.85 11.71
N PHE A 99 -1.06 -9.84 10.89
CA PHE A 99 -0.58 -9.80 9.52
C PHE A 99 0.96 -9.73 9.41
N PRO A 100 1.68 -8.81 10.11
CA PRO A 100 3.15 -8.85 10.15
C PRO A 100 3.72 -10.19 10.62
N VAL A 101 3.07 -10.85 11.58
CA VAL A 101 3.52 -12.17 12.04
C VAL A 101 3.43 -13.21 10.90
N CYS A 102 2.35 -13.20 10.13
CA CYS A 102 2.23 -14.07 8.95
C CYS A 102 3.31 -13.76 7.89
N ILE A 103 3.58 -12.47 7.66
CA ILE A 103 4.63 -12.07 6.71
C ILE A 103 6.04 -12.42 7.22
N LEU A 104 6.29 -12.37 8.52
CA LEU A 104 7.56 -12.85 9.10
C LEU A 104 7.76 -14.35 8.82
N GLY A 105 6.71 -15.17 8.95
CA GLY A 105 6.76 -16.58 8.57
C GLY A 105 7.06 -16.78 7.08
N TYR A 106 6.50 -15.96 6.21
CA TYR A 106 6.80 -15.96 4.79
C TYR A 106 8.27 -15.53 4.54
N LEU A 107 8.75 -14.48 5.19
CA LEU A 107 10.12 -13.95 5.01
C LEU A 107 11.19 -14.98 5.38
N TRP A 108 10.91 -15.93 6.26
CA TRP A 108 11.81 -17.03 6.57
C TRP A 108 12.21 -17.82 5.32
N TYR A 109 11.34 -17.88 4.33
CA TYR A 109 11.59 -18.58 3.07
C TYR A 109 11.91 -17.63 1.90
N ASN A 110 11.53 -16.35 2.01
CA ASN A 110 11.73 -15.37 0.94
C ASN A 110 13.00 -14.52 1.14
N ALA A 111 13.63 -14.52 2.33
CA ALA A 111 14.91 -13.85 2.52
C ALA A 111 16.00 -14.50 1.66
N THR A 112 16.96 -13.68 1.23
CA THR A 112 18.05 -14.10 0.32
C THR A 112 18.92 -15.24 0.89
N PRO A 113 19.12 -16.34 0.16
CA PRO A 113 18.58 -16.67 -1.17
C PRO A 113 17.14 -17.17 -1.09
N SER A 114 16.23 -16.56 -1.85
CA SER A 114 14.81 -16.89 -1.79
C SER A 114 14.51 -18.32 -2.23
N LYS A 115 13.69 -19.00 -1.43
CA LYS A 115 13.15 -20.33 -1.72
C LYS A 115 11.66 -20.30 -2.04
N LEU A 116 11.02 -19.16 -1.81
CA LEU A 116 9.58 -18.96 -1.99
C LEU A 116 9.30 -17.55 -2.50
N MET A 117 8.66 -17.44 -3.65
CA MET A 117 8.22 -16.15 -4.20
C MET A 117 6.75 -15.92 -3.86
N MET A 118 6.39 -14.69 -3.53
CA MET A 118 5.02 -14.32 -3.19
C MET A 118 4.13 -14.26 -4.43
N GLY A 119 4.65 -13.71 -5.51
CA GLY A 119 3.93 -13.50 -6.75
C GLY A 119 2.85 -12.41 -6.66
N ASP A 120 2.23 -12.13 -7.81
CA ASP A 120 1.23 -11.06 -7.95
C ASP A 120 0.05 -11.15 -6.98
N ALA A 121 -0.38 -12.35 -6.63
CA ALA A 121 -1.53 -12.54 -5.75
C ALA A 121 -1.21 -12.11 -4.31
N GLY A 122 -0.05 -12.52 -3.80
CA GLY A 122 0.36 -12.21 -2.44
C GLY A 122 0.75 -10.74 -2.26
N SER A 123 1.56 -10.19 -3.17
CA SER A 123 1.97 -8.78 -3.10
C SER A 123 0.78 -7.81 -3.20
N ARG A 124 -0.22 -8.13 -4.04
CA ARG A 124 -1.48 -7.37 -4.13
C ARG A 124 -2.32 -7.50 -2.88
N ALA A 125 -2.39 -8.70 -2.28
CA ALA A 125 -3.09 -8.91 -1.02
C ALA A 125 -2.45 -8.11 0.12
N MET A 126 -1.11 -8.01 0.17
CA MET A 126 -0.40 -7.14 1.12
C MET A 126 -0.80 -5.68 0.95
N GLY A 127 -0.80 -5.16 -0.28
CA GLY A 127 -1.21 -3.78 -0.57
C GLY A 127 -2.67 -3.50 -0.21
N LEU A 128 -3.57 -4.46 -0.47
CA LEU A 128 -4.96 -4.37 -0.07
C LEU A 128 -5.10 -4.32 1.45
N PHE A 129 -4.38 -5.18 2.18
CA PHE A 129 -4.41 -5.18 3.64
C PHE A 129 -3.92 -3.83 4.22
N ILE A 130 -2.80 -3.30 3.72
CA ILE A 130 -2.26 -1.99 4.13
C ILE A 130 -3.30 -0.89 3.93
N SER A 131 -3.97 -0.86 2.77
CA SER A 131 -4.98 0.15 2.48
C SER A 131 -6.22 0.06 3.39
N ILE A 132 -6.69 -1.15 3.69
CA ILE A 132 -7.81 -1.37 4.63
C ILE A 132 -7.39 -0.98 6.04
N ALA A 133 -6.20 -1.34 6.48
CA ALA A 133 -5.69 -1.01 7.80
C ALA A 133 -5.63 0.52 8.01
N ILE A 134 -5.06 1.26 7.08
CA ILE A 134 -4.97 2.73 7.20
C ILE A 134 -6.33 3.43 7.08
N LEU A 135 -7.26 2.91 6.28
CA LEU A 135 -8.63 3.43 6.23
C LEU A 135 -9.36 3.24 7.57
N LYS A 136 -9.16 2.10 8.21
CA LYS A 136 -9.75 1.78 9.52
C LYS A 136 -9.18 2.64 10.65
N SER A 137 -7.92 3.04 10.59
CA SER A 137 -7.34 3.98 11.56
C SER A 137 -8.02 5.36 11.56
N GLY A 138 -8.82 5.65 10.52
CA GLY A 138 -9.44 6.95 10.29
C GLY A 138 -8.49 8.04 9.82
N CYS A 139 -7.23 7.71 9.54
CA CYS A 139 -6.19 8.64 9.11
C CYS A 139 -5.60 8.26 7.74
N PRO A 140 -6.40 8.18 6.65
CA PRO A 140 -5.94 7.69 5.36
C PRO A 140 -4.78 8.50 4.77
N PHE A 141 -4.63 9.78 5.11
CA PHE A 141 -3.52 10.62 4.65
C PHE A 141 -2.17 10.20 5.24
N LEU A 142 -2.15 9.49 6.38
CA LEU A 142 -0.92 8.91 6.90
C LEU A 142 -0.36 7.78 6.02
N PHE A 143 -1.11 7.27 5.06
CA PHE A 143 -0.58 6.32 4.09
C PHE A 143 0.68 6.84 3.41
N ILE A 144 0.72 8.12 3.07
CA ILE A 144 1.86 8.72 2.36
C ILE A 144 3.16 8.62 3.19
N PRO A 145 3.25 9.13 4.43
CA PRO A 145 4.48 9.04 5.21
C PRO A 145 4.77 7.61 5.72
N LEU A 146 3.76 6.81 6.07
CA LEU A 146 3.97 5.48 6.62
C LEU A 146 4.40 4.46 5.55
N ALA A 147 3.89 4.59 4.32
CA ALA A 147 4.27 3.75 3.19
C ALA A 147 5.28 4.44 2.25
N LEU A 148 5.99 5.49 2.73
CA LEU A 148 6.83 6.33 1.89
C LEU A 148 7.85 5.52 1.08
N VAL A 149 8.52 4.57 1.71
CA VAL A 149 9.54 3.76 1.04
C VAL A 149 8.91 2.86 -0.03
N LEU A 150 7.77 2.23 0.27
CA LEU A 150 6.99 1.47 -0.72
C LEU A 150 6.58 2.35 -1.91
N ILE A 151 6.10 3.57 -1.62
CA ILE A 151 5.65 4.53 -2.64
C ILE A 151 6.84 4.99 -3.50
N LEU A 152 7.98 5.25 -2.91
CA LEU A 152 9.17 5.66 -3.65
C LEU A 152 9.70 4.51 -4.53
N ASP A 153 9.77 3.30 -4.00
CA ASP A 153 10.27 2.16 -4.74
C ASP A 153 9.32 1.74 -5.88
N GLY A 154 8.10 1.33 -5.55
CA GLY A 154 7.13 0.86 -6.53
C GLY A 154 6.38 1.98 -7.26
N GLY A 155 6.08 3.09 -6.57
CA GLY A 155 5.27 4.18 -7.11
C GLY A 155 5.97 4.97 -8.21
N LEU A 156 7.27 5.19 -8.13
CA LEU A 156 8.03 5.84 -9.21
C LEU A 156 7.98 5.00 -10.51
N GLY A 157 8.01 3.67 -10.39
CA GLY A 157 7.81 2.76 -11.50
C GLY A 157 6.44 2.92 -12.15
N LEU A 158 5.39 2.90 -11.34
CA LEU A 158 4.02 3.10 -11.79
C LEU A 158 3.84 4.47 -12.47
N LEU A 159 4.36 5.53 -11.86
CA LEU A 159 4.28 6.88 -12.39
C LEU A 159 4.97 6.99 -13.77
N LYS A 160 6.19 6.47 -13.88
CA LYS A 160 6.95 6.44 -15.13
C LYS A 160 6.20 5.72 -16.24
N VAL A 161 5.72 4.49 -15.97
CA VAL A 161 4.98 3.69 -16.96
C VAL A 161 3.66 4.35 -17.33
N SER A 162 2.93 4.91 -16.37
CA SER A 162 1.66 5.60 -16.61
C SER A 162 1.84 6.84 -17.46
N LEU A 163 2.80 7.71 -17.12
CA LEU A 163 3.08 8.93 -17.90
C LEU A 163 3.56 8.61 -19.32
N LEU A 164 4.40 7.58 -19.47
CA LEU A 164 4.84 7.14 -20.78
C LEU A 164 3.67 6.61 -21.63
N ARG A 165 2.77 5.82 -21.04
CA ARG A 165 1.66 5.17 -21.74
C ARG A 165 0.55 6.13 -22.12
N PHE A 166 0.14 7.02 -21.18
CA PHE A 166 -1.01 7.91 -21.37
C PHE A 166 -0.65 9.25 -21.99
N LEU A 167 0.48 9.84 -21.55
CA LEU A 167 0.88 11.19 -21.94
C LEU A 167 2.09 11.22 -22.88
N LYS A 168 2.73 10.06 -23.13
CA LYS A 168 3.97 9.93 -23.91
C LYS A 168 5.12 10.81 -23.37
N ILE A 169 5.07 11.16 -22.09
CA ILE A 169 6.08 11.97 -21.41
C ILE A 169 7.15 11.03 -20.86
N HIS A 170 8.39 11.26 -21.24
CA HIS A 170 9.54 10.50 -20.77
C HIS A 170 10.15 11.20 -19.54
N ILE A 171 9.78 10.74 -18.33
CA ILE A 171 10.42 11.16 -17.09
C ILE A 171 11.45 10.12 -16.65
N LEU A 172 12.38 10.52 -15.78
CA LEU A 172 13.37 9.61 -15.17
C LEU A 172 14.12 8.74 -16.22
N LYS A 173 14.58 9.37 -17.33
CA LYS A 173 15.24 8.65 -18.44
C LYS A 173 16.48 7.87 -17.97
N ASN A 174 17.21 8.40 -16.98
CA ASN A 174 18.46 7.83 -16.47
C ASN A 174 18.27 6.99 -15.19
N VAL A 175 17.04 6.84 -14.72
CA VAL A 175 16.73 6.06 -13.52
C VAL A 175 15.93 4.83 -13.94
N ARG A 176 16.44 3.64 -13.61
CA ARG A 176 15.64 2.40 -13.72
C ARG A 176 14.55 2.41 -12.66
N THR A 177 13.42 1.87 -13.00
CA THR A 177 12.27 1.75 -12.09
C THR A 177 11.70 0.34 -12.18
N PRO A 178 11.38 -0.28 -11.06
CA PRO A 178 11.41 0.24 -9.67
C PRO A 178 12.80 0.65 -9.16
N LEU A 179 12.88 1.42 -8.05
CA LEU A 179 14.16 1.96 -7.57
C LEU A 179 15.17 0.88 -7.15
N HIS A 180 14.71 -0.22 -6.59
CA HIS A 180 15.58 -1.34 -6.21
C HIS A 180 16.41 -1.89 -7.39
N ASP A 181 15.86 -1.90 -8.60
CA ASP A 181 16.60 -2.30 -9.80
C ASP A 181 17.71 -1.31 -10.15
N HIS A 182 17.47 -0.02 -9.94
CA HIS A 182 18.48 1.01 -10.16
C HIS A 182 19.62 0.91 -9.16
N VAL A 183 19.28 0.76 -7.89
CA VAL A 183 20.28 0.58 -6.80
C VAL A 183 21.14 -0.64 -7.06
N ARG A 184 20.53 -1.76 -7.45
CA ARG A 184 21.25 -3.01 -7.78
C ARG A 184 22.21 -2.85 -8.93
N GLU A 185 21.89 -2.05 -9.94
CA GLU A 185 22.77 -1.82 -11.09
C GLU A 185 23.94 -0.88 -10.79
N VAL A 186 23.71 0.13 -9.95
CA VAL A 186 24.71 1.17 -9.63
C VAL A 186 25.71 0.67 -8.58
N TRP A 187 25.31 -0.24 -7.69
CA TRP A 187 26.12 -0.69 -6.55
C TRP A 187 26.71 -2.10 -6.72
N ASN A 188 26.47 -2.78 -7.85
CA ASN A 188 27.19 -3.96 -8.31
C ASN A 188 28.18 -3.57 -9.41
#